data_fef73aaa3ebf6f29c2dd2666761f7249
#
_entry.id   fef73aaa3ebf6f29c2dd2666761f7249
#
_cell.length_a   1.000
_cell.length_b   1.000
_cell.length_c   1.000
_cell.angle_alpha   90.00
_cell.angle_beta   90.00
_cell.angle_gamma   90.00
#
_symmetry.space_group_name_H-M   'P 1'
#
loop_
_entity.id
_entity.type
_entity.pdbx_description
1 polymer ?
#
loop_
_entity_poly.entity_id
_entity_poly.type
_entity_poly.pdbx_seq_one_letter_code
_entity_poly.pdbx_strand_id
1 'polypeptide(L)'
;ATIREGRNGIMTPWIDVIGPKGVDDVVAYVMSLSGRQANGGDAAAGKTQFEAICAACHGVDGKGNHALGAPNLTDNVWLHGGSQATIRETVTKGRNGVMPAHGDRMGEARVKLLTAYVLSMGEQRVAQAGP
;
A
#
# COMPACT_ATOMS: atom_id res chain seq x y z
N ALA A 1 17.95 -7.51 -4.05
CA ALA A 1 16.88 -7.65 -5.03
C ALA A 1 16.29 -6.30 -5.42
N THR A 2 15.54 -5.60 -4.55
CA THR A 2 14.75 -4.41 -4.90
C THR A 2 15.54 -3.29 -5.60
N ILE A 3 16.68 -2.87 -5.05
CA ILE A 3 17.49 -1.79 -5.66
C ILE A 3 18.15 -2.28 -6.95
N ARG A 4 18.62 -3.51 -6.97
CA ARG A 4 19.32 -4.09 -8.14
C ARG A 4 18.38 -4.27 -9.33
N GLU A 5 17.24 -4.89 -9.11
CA GLU A 5 16.33 -5.40 -10.15
C GLU A 5 15.13 -4.48 -10.36
N GLY A 6 14.94 -3.51 -9.47
CA GLY A 6 13.76 -2.66 -9.46
C GLY A 6 12.53 -3.40 -8.94
N ARG A 7 11.42 -2.71 -8.95
CA ARG A 7 10.09 -3.28 -8.63
C ARG A 7 9.00 -2.61 -9.44
N ASN A 8 7.99 -3.38 -9.76
CA ASN A 8 6.76 -2.89 -10.36
C ASN A 8 5.58 -3.41 -9.53
N GLY A 9 4.76 -2.49 -9.02
CA GLY A 9 3.55 -2.80 -8.28
C GLY A 9 2.35 -2.19 -8.96
N ILE A 10 1.39 -3.01 -9.37
CA ILE A 10 0.18 -2.58 -10.05
C ILE A 10 -1.02 -2.89 -9.17
N MET A 11 -1.83 -1.86 -8.88
CA MET A 11 -3.16 -1.98 -8.31
C MET A 11 -4.18 -1.62 -9.39
N THR A 12 -5.04 -2.57 -9.73
CA THR A 12 -6.08 -2.40 -10.75
C THR A 12 -7.14 -1.37 -10.29
N PRO A 13 -7.72 -0.56 -11.19
CA PRO A 13 -8.90 0.25 -10.88
C PRO A 13 -10.12 -0.63 -10.62
N TRP A 14 -10.91 -0.28 -9.61
CA TRP A 14 -12.04 -1.11 -9.17
C TRP A 14 -13.41 -0.47 -9.37
N ILE A 15 -13.46 0.81 -9.80
CA ILE A 15 -14.73 1.55 -9.95
C ILE A 15 -15.74 0.85 -10.84
N ASP A 16 -15.29 0.24 -11.92
CA ASP A 16 -16.17 -0.45 -12.89
C ASP A 16 -16.68 -1.81 -12.37
N VAL A 17 -16.02 -2.36 -11.34
CA VAL A 17 -16.38 -3.67 -10.75
C VAL A 17 -17.35 -3.50 -9.59
N ILE A 18 -17.06 -2.57 -8.67
CA ILE A 18 -17.82 -2.39 -7.41
C ILE A 18 -18.71 -1.16 -7.40
N GLY A 19 -18.61 -0.31 -8.40
CA GLY A 19 -19.37 0.94 -8.51
C GLY A 19 -18.94 2.01 -7.51
N PRO A 20 -19.47 3.24 -7.65
CA PRO A 20 -19.12 4.36 -6.76
C PRO A 20 -19.45 4.10 -5.28
N LYS A 21 -20.60 3.49 -5.00
CA LYS A 21 -20.98 3.14 -3.62
C LYS A 21 -20.03 2.09 -3.03
N GLY A 22 -19.69 1.05 -3.79
CA GLY A 22 -18.75 0.04 -3.36
C GLY A 22 -17.35 0.61 -3.08
N VAL A 23 -16.90 1.58 -3.88
CA VAL A 23 -15.66 2.31 -3.60
C VAL A 23 -15.74 3.03 -2.25
N ASP A 24 -16.82 3.75 -1.97
CA ASP A 24 -16.98 4.47 -0.72
C ASP A 24 -17.05 3.52 0.49
N ASP A 25 -17.73 2.38 0.35
CA ASP A 25 -17.80 1.33 1.37
C ASP A 25 -16.41 0.72 1.66
N VAL A 26 -15.64 0.37 0.62
CA VAL A 26 -14.27 -0.15 0.78
C VAL A 26 -13.34 0.88 1.41
N VAL A 27 -13.45 2.16 1.02
CA VAL A 27 -12.67 3.25 1.63
C VAL A 27 -12.98 3.37 3.13
N ALA A 28 -14.27 3.30 3.51
CA ALA A 28 -14.67 3.31 4.92
C ALA A 28 -14.05 2.14 5.71
N TYR A 29 -14.05 0.94 5.14
CA TYR A 29 -13.41 -0.21 5.76
C TYR A 29 -11.89 -0.05 5.87
N VAL A 30 -11.21 0.35 4.80
CA VAL A 30 -9.75 0.56 4.80
C VAL A 30 -9.34 1.59 5.84
N MET A 31 -10.06 2.70 5.97
CA MET A 31 -9.80 3.69 7.02
C MET A 31 -9.97 3.10 8.42
N SER A 32 -10.96 2.23 8.61
CA SER A 32 -11.21 1.58 9.90
C SER A 32 -10.08 0.66 10.35
N LEU A 33 -9.30 0.09 9.41
CA LEU A 33 -8.14 -0.76 9.72
C LEU A 33 -7.06 -0.04 10.54
N SER A 34 -6.97 1.28 10.41
CA SER A 34 -6.08 2.15 11.22
C SER A 34 -6.83 2.97 12.27
N GLY A 35 -8.05 2.59 12.65
CA GLY A 35 -8.85 3.25 13.67
C GLY A 35 -9.46 4.59 13.25
N ARG A 36 -9.44 4.91 11.95
CA ARG A 36 -10.01 6.15 11.42
C ARG A 36 -11.43 5.94 10.92
N GLN A 37 -12.24 7.00 10.95
CA GLN A 37 -13.60 6.99 10.41
C GLN A 37 -13.65 7.76 9.09
N ALA A 38 -14.42 7.22 8.14
CA ALA A 38 -14.72 7.90 6.90
C ALA A 38 -16.01 8.71 7.01
N ASN A 39 -16.12 9.75 6.20
CA ASN A 39 -17.37 10.48 5.98
C ASN A 39 -18.15 9.75 4.88
N GLY A 40 -19.20 9.02 5.27
CA GLY A 40 -19.98 8.18 4.36
C GLY A 40 -19.33 6.81 4.10
N GLY A 41 -20.05 5.98 3.35
CA GLY A 41 -19.69 4.58 3.15
C GLY A 41 -20.11 3.69 4.32
N ASP A 42 -20.24 2.40 4.02
CA ASP A 42 -20.57 1.36 5.01
C ASP A 42 -19.36 0.44 5.16
N ALA A 43 -18.65 0.55 6.29
CA ALA A 43 -17.45 -0.25 6.55
C ALA A 43 -17.74 -1.77 6.63
N ALA A 44 -18.94 -2.19 7.04
CA ALA A 44 -19.30 -3.60 7.08
C ALA A 44 -19.50 -4.17 5.66
N ALA A 45 -20.18 -3.42 4.79
CA ALA A 45 -20.28 -3.76 3.37
C ALA A 45 -18.92 -3.71 2.68
N GLY A 46 -18.10 -2.71 3.01
CA GLY A 46 -16.72 -2.57 2.53
C GLY A 46 -15.83 -3.73 2.93
N LYS A 47 -15.98 -4.25 4.15
CA LYS A 47 -15.26 -5.45 4.61
C LYS A 47 -15.56 -6.65 3.71
N THR A 48 -16.84 -6.90 3.44
CA THR A 48 -17.24 -8.02 2.57
C THR A 48 -16.63 -7.92 1.19
N GLN A 49 -16.62 -6.72 0.58
CA GLN A 49 -16.00 -6.50 -0.71
C GLN A 49 -14.48 -6.60 -0.66
N PHE A 50 -13.86 -6.07 0.40
CA PHE A 50 -12.43 -6.18 0.63
C PHE A 50 -11.96 -7.63 0.70
N GLU A 51 -12.64 -8.45 1.48
CA GLU A 51 -12.35 -9.89 1.61
C GLU A 51 -12.52 -10.65 0.29
N ALA A 52 -13.48 -10.24 -0.53
CA ALA A 52 -13.75 -10.90 -1.81
C ALA A 52 -12.71 -10.60 -2.89
N ILE A 53 -12.18 -9.37 -2.95
CA ILE A 53 -11.34 -8.91 -4.07
C ILE A 53 -10.02 -8.27 -3.66
N CYS A 54 -9.97 -7.48 -2.60
CA CYS A 54 -8.76 -6.75 -2.21
C CYS A 54 -7.78 -7.61 -1.42
N ALA A 55 -8.31 -8.53 -0.62
CA ALA A 55 -7.53 -9.41 0.26
C ALA A 55 -6.58 -10.33 -0.51
N ALA A 56 -6.86 -10.63 -1.77
CA ALA A 56 -5.97 -11.43 -2.64
C ALA A 56 -4.56 -10.83 -2.72
N CYS A 57 -4.45 -9.51 -2.72
CA CYS A 57 -3.17 -8.80 -2.74
C CYS A 57 -2.79 -8.23 -1.38
N HIS A 58 -3.75 -7.62 -0.66
CA HIS A 58 -3.48 -6.92 0.60
C HIS A 58 -3.54 -7.80 1.85
N GLY A 59 -3.92 -9.07 1.72
CA GLY A 59 -4.15 -9.98 2.85
C GLY A 59 -5.51 -9.74 3.51
N VAL A 60 -6.06 -10.78 4.13
CA VAL A 60 -7.35 -10.69 4.83
C VAL A 60 -7.31 -9.75 6.04
N ASP A 61 -6.13 -9.55 6.61
CA ASP A 61 -5.85 -8.63 7.71
C ASP A 61 -5.40 -7.23 7.24
N GLY A 62 -5.31 -7.01 5.93
CA GLY A 62 -4.88 -5.74 5.32
C GLY A 62 -3.41 -5.40 5.49
N LYS A 63 -2.56 -6.33 5.96
CA LYS A 63 -1.14 -6.07 6.23
C LYS A 63 -0.23 -6.07 5.01
N GLY A 64 -0.81 -6.32 3.84
CA GLY A 64 -0.08 -6.29 2.59
C GLY A 64 0.65 -7.57 2.25
N ASN A 65 1.35 -7.54 1.12
CA ASN A 65 2.16 -8.64 0.62
C ASN A 65 3.40 -8.09 -0.11
N HIS A 66 4.57 -8.28 0.48
CA HIS A 66 5.82 -7.80 -0.08
C HIS A 66 6.15 -8.40 -1.45
N ALA A 67 5.79 -9.66 -1.68
CA ALA A 67 6.07 -10.32 -2.96
C ALA A 67 5.27 -9.71 -4.11
N LEU A 68 4.06 -9.24 -3.84
CA LEU A 68 3.18 -8.58 -4.81
C LEU A 68 3.38 -7.05 -4.85
N GLY A 69 4.15 -6.49 -3.92
CA GLY A 69 4.28 -5.05 -3.76
C GLY A 69 3.04 -4.37 -3.19
N ALA A 70 2.11 -5.15 -2.62
CA ALA A 70 0.91 -4.63 -1.98
C ALA A 70 1.25 -4.07 -0.58
N PRO A 71 0.95 -2.78 -0.31
CA PRO A 71 1.29 -2.15 0.97
C PRO A 71 0.41 -2.62 2.11
N ASN A 72 0.92 -2.46 3.34
CA ASN A 72 0.15 -2.56 4.57
C ASN A 72 -0.84 -1.39 4.65
N LEU A 73 -2.12 -1.70 4.88
CA LEU A 73 -3.21 -0.72 4.97
C LEU A 73 -3.61 -0.42 6.42
N THR A 74 -2.97 -1.08 7.40
CA THR A 74 -3.30 -0.97 8.82
C THR A 74 -2.45 0.06 9.57
N ASP A 75 -1.38 0.56 8.95
CA ASP A 75 -0.47 1.54 9.52
C ASP A 75 -0.74 2.97 8.99
N ASN A 76 0.07 3.91 9.41
CA ASN A 76 -0.04 5.32 9.01
C ASN A 76 0.92 5.71 7.87
N VAL A 77 1.54 4.74 7.20
CA VAL A 77 2.50 4.97 6.12
C VAL A 77 1.79 4.84 4.77
N TRP A 78 1.56 5.97 4.11
CA TRP A 78 0.82 6.06 2.85
C TRP A 78 1.67 6.70 1.77
N LEU A 79 2.07 5.92 0.77
CA LEU A 79 2.91 6.39 -0.34
C LEU A 79 2.25 7.54 -1.14
N HIS A 80 0.96 7.44 -1.39
CA HIS A 80 0.21 8.44 -2.15
C HIS A 80 -0.62 9.39 -1.28
N GLY A 81 -0.54 9.24 0.04
CA GLY A 81 -1.36 9.94 1.01
C GLY A 81 -2.53 9.11 1.52
N GLY A 82 -2.84 9.28 2.80
CA GLY A 82 -3.85 8.51 3.54
C GLY A 82 -5.17 9.24 3.76
N SER A 83 -5.42 10.37 3.08
CA SER A 83 -6.72 11.04 3.17
C SER A 83 -7.82 10.18 2.53
N GLN A 84 -9.05 10.34 2.99
CA GLN A 84 -10.20 9.64 2.41
C GLN A 84 -10.29 9.85 0.90
N ALA A 85 -10.09 11.09 0.44
CA ALA A 85 -10.13 11.43 -0.98
C ALA A 85 -9.04 10.72 -1.78
N THR A 86 -7.82 10.64 -1.22
CA THR A 86 -6.69 9.97 -1.88
C THR A 86 -6.87 8.46 -1.92
N ILE A 87 -7.38 7.84 -0.84
CA ILE A 87 -7.68 6.40 -0.82
C ILE A 87 -8.79 6.11 -1.84
N ARG A 88 -9.84 6.93 -1.89
CA ARG A 88 -10.91 6.82 -2.88
C ARG A 88 -10.38 6.91 -4.31
N GLU A 89 -9.49 7.85 -4.59
CA GLU A 89 -8.84 7.96 -5.90
C GLU A 89 -8.03 6.69 -6.23
N THR A 90 -7.29 6.17 -5.27
CA THR A 90 -6.49 4.94 -5.43
C THR A 90 -7.36 3.74 -5.78
N VAL A 91 -8.47 3.53 -5.09
CA VAL A 91 -9.40 2.43 -5.38
C VAL A 91 -10.10 2.64 -6.72
N THR A 92 -10.45 3.88 -7.04
CA THR A 92 -11.14 4.24 -8.29
C THR A 92 -10.26 4.04 -9.52
N LYS A 93 -9.04 4.60 -9.50
CA LYS A 93 -8.15 4.67 -10.67
C LYS A 93 -7.06 3.60 -10.69
N GLY A 94 -6.86 2.92 -9.56
CA GLY A 94 -5.69 2.07 -9.38
C GLY A 94 -4.39 2.85 -9.22
N ARG A 95 -3.29 2.12 -9.11
CA ARG A 95 -1.93 2.68 -9.05
C ARG A 95 -0.96 1.82 -9.85
N ASN A 96 0.03 2.45 -10.45
CA ASN A 96 1.15 1.78 -11.08
C ASN A 96 2.45 2.42 -10.58
N GLY A 97 3.11 1.73 -9.66
CA GLY A 97 4.38 2.16 -9.09
C GLY A 97 5.54 1.43 -9.76
N VAL A 98 6.47 2.17 -10.34
CA VAL A 98 7.66 1.61 -10.98
C VAL A 98 8.91 2.14 -10.28
N MET A 99 9.70 1.25 -9.71
CA MET A 99 11.06 1.52 -9.27
C MET A 99 12.01 0.92 -10.31
N PRO A 100 12.78 1.74 -11.04
CA PRO A 100 13.73 1.23 -12.04
C PRO A 100 14.81 0.35 -11.41
N ALA A 101 15.36 -0.58 -12.18
CA ALA A 101 16.55 -1.33 -11.80
C ALA A 101 17.79 -0.43 -11.79
N HIS A 102 18.57 -0.48 -10.73
CA HIS A 102 19.77 0.33 -10.56
C HIS A 102 21.08 -0.48 -10.58
N GLY A 103 20.98 -1.81 -10.66
CA GLY A 103 22.14 -2.72 -10.58
C GLY A 103 23.22 -2.42 -11.60
N ASP A 104 22.85 -2.39 -12.87
CA ASP A 104 23.79 -2.18 -13.98
C ASP A 104 24.41 -0.77 -13.97
N ARG A 105 23.62 0.21 -13.56
CA ARG A 105 24.06 1.63 -13.55
C ARG A 105 24.96 1.97 -12.37
N MET A 106 24.78 1.31 -11.23
CA MET A 106 25.50 1.63 -10.00
C MET A 106 26.61 0.63 -9.65
N GLY A 107 26.50 -0.60 -10.11
CA GLY A 107 27.37 -1.69 -9.73
C GLY A 107 27.09 -2.23 -8.33
N GLU A 108 27.60 -3.42 -8.05
CA GLU A 108 27.25 -4.19 -6.85
C GLU A 108 27.65 -3.50 -5.53
N ALA A 109 28.83 -2.89 -5.51
CA ALA A 109 29.34 -2.22 -4.30
C ALA A 109 28.42 -1.06 -3.86
N ARG A 110 28.00 -0.21 -4.80
CA ARG A 110 27.10 0.92 -4.50
C ARG A 110 25.70 0.45 -4.13
N VAL A 111 25.20 -0.61 -4.77
CA VAL A 111 23.90 -1.20 -4.39
C VAL A 111 23.95 -1.73 -2.96
N LYS A 112 25.03 -2.39 -2.55
CA LYS A 112 25.22 -2.85 -1.15
C LYS A 112 25.26 -1.69 -0.16
N LEU A 113 25.98 -0.62 -0.46
CA LEU A 113 26.03 0.59 0.37
C LEU A 113 24.68 1.24 0.53
N LEU A 114 23.91 1.40 -0.57
CA LEU A 114 22.56 1.95 -0.52
C LEU A 114 21.61 1.05 0.26
N THR A 115 21.73 -0.27 0.11
CA THR A 115 20.92 -1.21 0.89
C THR A 115 21.18 -1.06 2.39
N ALA A 116 22.44 -0.99 2.81
CA ALA A 116 22.81 -0.77 4.21
C ALA A 116 22.27 0.57 4.72
N TYR A 117 22.37 1.65 3.93
CA TYR A 117 21.86 2.96 4.29
C TYR A 117 20.33 2.96 4.48
N VAL A 118 19.59 2.39 3.54
CA VAL A 118 18.11 2.29 3.63
C VAL A 118 17.68 1.48 4.85
N LEU A 119 18.35 0.36 5.13
CA LEU A 119 18.08 -0.44 6.33
C LEU A 119 18.34 0.35 7.62
N SER A 120 19.43 1.11 7.68
CA SER A 120 19.73 1.95 8.86
C SER A 120 18.68 3.02 9.12
N MET A 121 18.05 3.55 8.08
CA MET A 121 16.94 4.51 8.23
C MET A 121 15.69 3.85 8.83
N GLY A 122 15.43 2.58 8.51
CA GLY A 122 14.34 1.80 9.10
C GLY A 122 14.57 1.54 10.60
N GLU A 123 15.77 1.17 10.99
CA GLU A 123 16.14 0.93 12.39
C GLU A 123 16.03 2.22 13.22
N GLN A 124 16.45 3.36 12.69
CA GLN A 124 16.31 4.67 13.36
C GLN A 124 14.85 5.03 13.61
N ARG A 125 13.94 4.74 12.67
CA ARG A 125 12.50 4.98 12.86
C ARG A 125 11.91 4.10 13.95
N VAL A 126 12.28 2.83 14.00
CA VAL A 126 11.83 1.90 15.06
C VAL A 126 12.34 2.37 16.44
N ALA A 127 13.58 2.80 16.54
CA ALA A 127 14.14 3.32 17.78
C ALA A 127 13.48 4.62 18.26
N GLN A 128 13.03 5.48 17.34
CA GLN A 128 12.32 6.74 17.67
C GLN A 128 10.84 6.54 17.98
N ALA A 129 10.25 5.45 17.49
CA ALA A 129 8.86 5.10 17.74
C ALA A 129 8.61 4.40 19.09
N GLY A 130 9.58 4.40 20.02
CA GLY A 130 9.60 3.78 21.34
C GLY A 130 8.27 3.41 22.00
N PRO A 131 8.25 2.61 23.06
CA PRO A 131 7.01 2.04 23.59
C PRO A 131 6.00 3.09 24.04
#